data_36b615e4c954de18258c1bd22c35900e
#
_entry.id   36b615e4c954de18258c1bd22c35900e
#
_cell.length_a   1.000
_cell.length_b   1.000
_cell.length_c   1.000
_cell.angle_alpha   90.00
_cell.angle_beta   90.00
_cell.angle_gamma   90.00
#
_symmetry.space_group_name_H-M   'P 1'
#
loop_
_entity.id
_entity.type
_entity.pdbx_description
1 polymer ?
#
loop_
_entity_poly.entity_id
_entity_poly.type
_entity_poly.pdbx_seq_one_letter_code
_entity_poly.pdbx_strand_id
1 'polypeptide(L)'
;MNQVLNLVPWNLAIGVLEIRSQMKNCFLSLPWCWLWLIFCISSYAATADEPRPIRPAASLPDSIPWDLKELSKTPEFAWDTGDKVRSLYYTSETFNGKPTRVFAYYATPDTIAGRTPTQKSFPAIVLVHGGGGTAFPQWARLWAERGYAAIAMDLAGCGPNKQRLPDGGPGQGHDMKFATIEQSETEQWSYHAVANVIRAHSLIRSFPEVDSERTAITGISWGGYLTCIVAGLDNRFQAAVPVYGCGF
;
A
#
# COMPACT_ATOMS: atom_id res chain seq x y z
N MET A 1 -6.35 20.87 -17.06
CA MET A 1 -6.03 19.79 -18.02
C MET A 1 -6.39 18.48 -17.35
N ASN A 2 -7.51 17.89 -17.78
CA ASN A 2 -8.07 16.67 -17.16
C ASN A 2 -7.34 15.45 -17.72
N GLN A 3 -6.57 14.74 -16.91
CA GLN A 3 -6.13 13.39 -17.27
C GLN A 3 -7.14 12.39 -16.69
N VAL A 4 -7.77 11.66 -17.60
CA VAL A 4 -8.67 10.55 -17.30
C VAL A 4 -7.82 9.38 -16.74
N LEU A 5 -8.05 9.01 -15.50
CA LEU A 5 -7.48 7.81 -14.89
C LEU A 5 -8.07 6.58 -15.60
N ASN A 6 -7.28 5.94 -16.45
CA ASN A 6 -7.60 4.63 -17.00
C ASN A 6 -7.38 3.57 -15.93
N LEU A 7 -8.46 3.18 -15.27
CA LEU A 7 -8.49 1.99 -14.41
C LEU A 7 -8.43 0.74 -15.29
N VAL A 8 -7.26 0.13 -15.41
CA VAL A 8 -7.10 -1.19 -16.03
C VAL A 8 -7.51 -2.24 -14.99
N PRO A 9 -8.45 -3.14 -15.29
CA PRO A 9 -8.88 -4.18 -14.33
C PRO A 9 -7.79 -5.26 -14.21
N TRP A 10 -7.05 -5.23 -13.12
CA TRP A 10 -5.95 -6.15 -12.81
C TRP A 10 -6.39 -7.56 -12.40
N ASN A 11 -7.69 -7.80 -12.24
CA ASN A 11 -8.21 -9.09 -11.77
C ASN A 11 -8.22 -10.21 -12.83
N LEU A 12 -7.90 -9.92 -14.08
CA LEU A 12 -7.93 -10.91 -15.18
C LEU A 12 -6.59 -11.59 -15.46
N ALA A 13 -5.47 -11.09 -14.96
CA ALA A 13 -4.15 -11.62 -15.30
C ALA A 13 -3.67 -12.78 -14.43
N ILE A 14 -4.21 -12.97 -13.23
CA ILE A 14 -3.76 -14.03 -12.30
C ILE A 14 -4.56 -15.33 -12.48
N GLY A 15 -5.82 -15.27 -12.91
CA GLY A 15 -6.69 -16.43 -13.06
C GLY A 15 -6.48 -17.25 -14.36
N VAL A 16 -5.90 -16.67 -15.40
CA VAL A 16 -5.84 -17.28 -16.74
C VAL A 16 -4.63 -18.21 -16.94
N LEU A 17 -3.59 -18.06 -16.14
CA LEU A 17 -2.36 -18.87 -16.30
C LEU A 17 -2.40 -20.24 -15.59
N GLU A 18 -3.23 -20.40 -14.56
CA GLU A 18 -3.34 -21.71 -13.87
C GLU A 18 -4.32 -22.68 -14.53
N ILE A 19 -5.28 -22.21 -15.29
CA ILE A 19 -6.29 -23.08 -15.95
C ILE A 19 -5.72 -23.81 -17.18
N ARG A 20 -4.68 -23.29 -17.82
CA ARG A 20 -4.08 -23.94 -19.02
C ARG A 20 -3.24 -25.19 -18.72
N SER A 21 -2.82 -25.41 -17.48
CA SER A 21 -2.00 -26.56 -17.11
C SER A 21 -2.80 -27.81 -16.81
N GLN A 22 -4.07 -27.73 -16.45
CA GLN A 22 -4.90 -28.86 -16.02
C GLN A 22 -5.79 -29.48 -17.13
N MET A 23 -5.87 -28.87 -18.31
CA MET A 23 -6.81 -29.31 -19.36
C MET A 23 -6.23 -30.24 -20.40
N LYS A 24 -5.06 -30.86 -20.22
CA LYS A 24 -4.46 -31.77 -21.23
C LYS A 24 -4.82 -33.25 -21.11
N ASN A 25 -5.55 -33.68 -20.10
CA ASN A 25 -5.76 -35.11 -19.85
C ASN A 25 -7.22 -35.61 -19.71
N CYS A 26 -8.22 -34.87 -20.27
CA CYS A 26 -9.59 -35.38 -20.27
C CYS A 26 -10.28 -35.18 -21.63
N PHE A 27 -9.77 -35.91 -22.65
CA PHE A 27 -10.56 -36.13 -23.85
C PHE A 27 -10.77 -37.62 -24.01
N LEU A 28 -11.92 -38.11 -23.59
CA LEU A 28 -12.61 -39.25 -24.22
C LEU A 28 -13.98 -39.47 -23.53
N SER A 29 -15.02 -39.42 -24.38
CA SER A 29 -16.42 -39.86 -24.18
C SER A 29 -17.37 -38.92 -23.42
N LEU A 30 -18.21 -38.17 -24.17
CA LEU A 30 -19.69 -38.20 -24.12
C LEU A 30 -20.30 -37.01 -24.89
N PRO A 31 -21.16 -37.23 -25.90
CA PRO A 31 -21.63 -36.15 -26.81
C PRO A 31 -22.82 -35.32 -26.29
N TRP A 32 -23.23 -35.45 -25.04
CA TRP A 32 -24.39 -34.75 -24.51
C TRP A 32 -24.08 -33.55 -23.58
N CYS A 33 -22.82 -33.36 -23.21
CA CYS A 33 -22.44 -32.21 -22.35
C CYS A 33 -22.25 -30.89 -23.09
N TRP A 34 -22.17 -30.88 -24.41
CA TRP A 34 -21.93 -29.64 -25.18
C TRP A 34 -23.15 -28.73 -25.27
N LEU A 35 -24.37 -29.24 -25.19
CA LEU A 35 -25.59 -28.44 -25.23
C LEU A 35 -25.85 -27.68 -23.93
N TRP A 36 -25.38 -28.17 -22.79
CA TRP A 36 -25.50 -27.46 -21.50
C TRP A 36 -24.44 -26.37 -21.29
N LEU A 37 -23.26 -26.52 -21.88
CA LEU A 37 -22.20 -25.47 -21.81
C LEU A 37 -22.59 -24.23 -22.64
N ILE A 38 -23.27 -24.40 -23.76
CA ILE A 38 -23.70 -23.28 -24.60
C ILE A 38 -24.85 -22.51 -23.91
N PHE A 39 -25.68 -23.17 -23.14
CA PHE A 39 -26.78 -22.51 -22.43
C PHE A 39 -26.29 -21.74 -21.19
N CYS A 40 -25.22 -22.16 -20.53
CA CYS A 40 -24.62 -21.45 -19.41
C CYS A 40 -23.79 -20.21 -19.83
N ILE A 41 -23.25 -20.20 -21.05
CA ILE A 41 -22.47 -19.04 -21.54
C ILE A 41 -23.38 -17.89 -21.98
N SER A 42 -24.63 -18.18 -22.38
CA SER A 42 -25.57 -17.14 -22.82
C SER A 42 -26.20 -16.33 -21.69
N SER A 43 -26.05 -16.74 -20.43
CA SER A 43 -26.62 -16.03 -19.26
C SER A 43 -25.64 -15.09 -18.55
N TYR A 44 -24.39 -15.06 -18.96
CA TYR A 44 -23.39 -14.09 -18.51
C TYR A 44 -23.10 -13.05 -19.60
N ALA A 45 -24.14 -12.46 -20.15
CA ALA A 45 -23.99 -11.10 -20.69
C ALA A 45 -23.83 -10.22 -19.45
N ALA A 46 -22.60 -10.04 -18.99
CA ALA A 46 -22.26 -8.98 -18.07
C ALA A 46 -22.77 -7.70 -18.73
N THR A 47 -23.84 -7.14 -18.22
CA THR A 47 -24.19 -5.76 -18.50
C THR A 47 -22.95 -4.97 -18.15
N ALA A 48 -22.28 -4.42 -19.17
CA ALA A 48 -21.20 -3.49 -18.95
C ALA A 48 -21.79 -2.42 -18.04
N ASP A 49 -21.32 -2.40 -16.79
CA ASP A 49 -21.74 -1.42 -15.80
C ASP A 49 -21.44 -0.06 -16.46
N GLU A 50 -22.46 0.73 -16.72
CA GLU A 50 -22.24 2.07 -17.29
C GLU A 50 -21.24 2.77 -16.39
N PRO A 51 -20.22 3.44 -16.95
CA PRO A 51 -19.23 4.12 -16.14
C PRO A 51 -19.97 5.10 -15.21
N ARG A 52 -19.91 4.83 -13.91
CA ARG A 52 -20.53 5.71 -12.92
C ARG A 52 -19.99 7.11 -13.13
N PRO A 53 -20.84 8.14 -13.12
CA PRO A 53 -20.40 9.50 -13.29
C PRO A 53 -19.32 9.78 -12.24
N ILE A 54 -18.15 10.25 -12.69
CA ILE A 54 -17.05 10.66 -11.82
C ILE A 54 -17.60 11.79 -10.96
N ARG A 55 -17.82 11.52 -9.67
CA ARG A 55 -18.16 12.59 -8.74
C ARG A 55 -16.97 13.54 -8.68
N PRO A 56 -17.19 14.86 -8.72
CA PRO A 56 -16.10 15.79 -8.46
C PRO A 56 -15.46 15.43 -7.11
N ALA A 57 -14.13 15.50 -7.05
CA ALA A 57 -13.42 15.25 -5.80
C ALA A 57 -14.03 16.15 -4.71
N ALA A 58 -14.50 15.53 -3.63
CA ALA A 58 -14.96 16.29 -2.48
C ALA A 58 -13.78 17.12 -1.95
N SER A 59 -14.04 18.37 -1.56
CA SER A 59 -13.05 19.14 -0.82
C SER A 59 -12.74 18.42 0.50
N LEU A 60 -11.50 18.54 0.96
CA LEU A 60 -11.17 18.09 2.31
C LEU A 60 -12.07 18.84 3.33
N PRO A 61 -12.41 18.21 4.46
CA PRO A 61 -13.06 18.91 5.56
C PRO A 61 -12.28 20.17 5.94
N ASP A 62 -13.00 21.19 6.42
CA ASP A 62 -12.39 22.46 6.84
C ASP A 62 -11.36 22.27 7.98
N SER A 63 -11.49 21.19 8.75
CA SER A 63 -10.53 20.79 9.78
C SER A 63 -10.14 19.33 9.62
N ILE A 64 -8.85 19.08 9.52
CA ILE A 64 -8.23 17.74 9.56
C ILE A 64 -7.14 17.77 10.64
N PRO A 65 -6.92 16.66 11.37
CA PRO A 65 -5.95 16.68 12.47
C PRO A 65 -4.49 16.67 12.00
N TRP A 66 -4.22 16.42 10.71
CA TRP A 66 -2.88 16.32 10.16
C TRP A 66 -2.41 17.62 9.52
N ASP A 67 -1.20 18.09 9.88
CA ASP A 67 -0.50 19.11 9.10
C ASP A 67 0.10 18.47 7.83
N LEU A 68 -0.68 18.45 6.76
CA LEU A 68 -0.25 17.84 5.49
C LEU A 68 0.98 18.52 4.89
N LYS A 69 1.17 19.82 5.14
CA LYS A 69 2.36 20.55 4.69
C LYS A 69 3.61 20.06 5.40
N GLU A 70 3.53 19.83 6.70
CA GLU A 70 4.63 19.28 7.47
C GLU A 70 4.90 17.82 7.12
N LEU A 71 3.87 16.98 7.03
CA LEU A 71 3.99 15.57 6.65
C LEU A 71 4.54 15.37 5.22
N SER A 72 4.40 16.38 4.35
CA SER A 72 4.92 16.33 2.98
C SER A 72 6.42 16.60 2.90
N LYS A 73 7.05 17.04 3.97
CA LYS A 73 8.50 17.18 4.03
C LYS A 73 9.16 15.82 4.20
N THR A 74 10.35 15.66 3.64
CA THR A 74 11.17 14.46 3.86
C THR A 74 11.52 14.35 5.34
N PRO A 75 11.16 13.26 6.03
CA PRO A 75 11.56 13.07 7.42
C PRO A 75 13.05 12.78 7.55
N GLU A 76 13.61 13.05 8.71
CA GLU A 76 14.93 12.51 9.06
C GLU A 76 14.88 10.99 9.07
N PHE A 77 15.91 10.34 8.55
CA PHE A 77 15.97 8.89 8.49
C PHE A 77 17.40 8.36 8.63
N ALA A 78 17.51 7.11 9.02
CA ALA A 78 18.77 6.40 9.10
C ALA A 78 18.63 4.98 8.53
N TRP A 79 19.57 4.59 7.69
CA TRP A 79 19.71 3.20 7.26
C TRP A 79 20.17 2.35 8.44
N ASP A 80 19.62 1.12 8.51
CA ASP A 80 19.97 0.14 9.53
C ASP A 80 20.79 -1.01 8.90
N THR A 81 20.12 -2.00 8.32
CA THR A 81 20.78 -3.20 7.80
C THR A 81 20.21 -3.65 6.45
N GLY A 82 20.84 -4.68 5.89
CA GLY A 82 20.40 -5.36 4.67
C GLY A 82 21.13 -4.88 3.41
N ASP A 83 21.23 -5.77 2.43
CA ASP A 83 21.81 -5.52 1.12
C ASP A 83 20.75 -5.43 0.02
N LYS A 84 19.98 -6.51 -0.19
CA LYS A 84 18.96 -6.61 -1.23
C LYS A 84 17.64 -5.94 -0.82
N VAL A 85 17.20 -6.23 0.40
CA VAL A 85 16.09 -5.53 1.07
C VAL A 85 16.67 -4.83 2.27
N ARG A 86 16.77 -3.52 2.20
CA ARG A 86 17.38 -2.70 3.23
C ARG A 86 16.35 -2.32 4.29
N SER A 87 16.76 -2.20 5.52
CA SER A 87 15.93 -1.62 6.59
C SER A 87 16.38 -0.21 6.92
N LEU A 88 15.44 0.58 7.40
CA LEU A 88 15.65 1.95 7.82
C LEU A 88 14.66 2.34 8.93
N TYR A 89 14.99 3.41 9.63
CA TYR A 89 14.10 4.12 10.55
C TYR A 89 13.92 5.55 10.08
N TYR A 90 12.71 6.09 10.19
CA TYR A 90 12.44 7.50 9.96
C TYR A 90 11.63 8.12 11.10
N THR A 91 11.79 9.42 11.30
CA THR A 91 11.07 10.17 12.34
C THR A 91 9.62 10.38 11.97
N SER A 92 8.73 10.36 12.95
CA SER A 92 7.31 10.63 12.77
C SER A 92 6.76 11.49 13.90
N GLU A 93 5.42 11.52 14.02
CA GLU A 93 4.71 12.39 14.94
C GLU A 93 5.02 12.06 16.42
N THR A 94 4.90 13.06 17.27
CA THR A 94 5.08 12.91 18.72
C THR A 94 3.95 12.09 19.34
N PHE A 95 4.30 11.13 20.18
CA PHE A 95 3.38 10.30 20.93
C PHE A 95 3.72 10.34 22.44
N ASN A 96 2.74 10.62 23.30
CA ASN A 96 2.95 10.83 24.74
C ASN A 96 4.10 11.84 25.04
N GLY A 97 4.14 12.93 24.28
CA GLY A 97 5.14 14.00 24.42
C GLY A 97 6.55 13.63 23.97
N LYS A 98 6.76 12.51 23.28
CA LYS A 98 8.08 12.04 22.81
C LYS A 98 8.09 11.85 21.30
N PRO A 99 9.16 12.28 20.59
CA PRO A 99 9.35 11.96 19.18
C PRO A 99 9.33 10.46 18.95
N THR A 100 8.72 10.03 17.83
CA THR A 100 8.65 8.61 17.49
C THR A 100 9.48 8.29 16.26
N ARG A 101 9.90 7.00 16.16
CA ARG A 101 10.49 6.44 14.96
C ARG A 101 9.64 5.31 14.40
N VAL A 102 9.66 5.22 13.08
CA VAL A 102 8.98 4.18 12.30
C VAL A 102 10.01 3.32 11.60
N PHE A 103 9.89 2.03 11.77
CA PHE A 103 10.69 1.05 11.06
C PHE A 103 10.11 0.78 9.66
N ALA A 104 10.97 0.63 8.65
CA ALA A 104 10.55 0.25 7.31
C ALA A 104 11.58 -0.61 6.58
N TYR A 105 11.10 -1.44 5.64
CA TYR A 105 11.91 -2.09 4.63
C TYR A 105 11.82 -1.33 3.32
N TYR A 106 12.95 -1.27 2.62
CA TYR A 106 13.08 -0.63 1.31
C TYR A 106 13.82 -1.54 0.34
N ALA A 107 13.35 -1.61 -0.91
CA ALA A 107 14.01 -2.32 -1.98
C ALA A 107 13.76 -1.67 -3.33
N THR A 108 14.71 -1.83 -4.25
CA THR A 108 14.59 -1.41 -5.65
C THR A 108 15.02 -2.56 -6.58
N PRO A 109 14.70 -2.49 -7.88
CA PRO A 109 15.23 -3.45 -8.85
C PRO A 109 16.76 -3.58 -8.81
N ASP A 110 17.46 -2.48 -8.55
CA ASP A 110 18.92 -2.51 -8.48
C ASP A 110 19.42 -3.21 -7.21
N THR A 111 18.84 -2.93 -6.03
CA THR A 111 19.25 -3.59 -4.79
C THR A 111 18.97 -5.10 -4.85
N ILE A 112 17.82 -5.51 -5.41
CA ILE A 112 17.51 -6.94 -5.57
C ILE A 112 18.50 -7.64 -6.50
N ALA A 113 18.94 -6.94 -7.55
CA ALA A 113 19.95 -7.46 -8.48
C ALA A 113 21.40 -7.35 -7.96
N GLY A 114 21.61 -6.85 -6.74
CA GLY A 114 22.93 -6.65 -6.17
C GLY A 114 23.75 -5.55 -6.88
N ARG A 115 23.07 -4.58 -7.48
CA ARG A 115 23.70 -3.43 -8.13
C ARG A 115 23.64 -2.21 -7.23
N THR A 116 24.60 -1.32 -7.35
CA THR A 116 24.48 0.01 -6.75
C THR A 116 23.31 0.74 -7.40
N PRO A 117 22.40 1.35 -6.62
CA PRO A 117 21.32 2.15 -7.16
C PRO A 117 21.87 3.20 -8.13
N THR A 118 21.37 3.18 -9.34
CA THR A 118 21.68 4.19 -10.36
C THR A 118 20.61 5.27 -10.30
N GLN A 119 20.90 6.45 -10.87
CA GLN A 119 19.89 7.52 -11.03
C GLN A 119 18.82 7.12 -12.07
N LYS A 120 18.26 5.93 -11.92
CA LYS A 120 17.14 5.48 -12.74
C LYS A 120 15.86 5.81 -11.99
N SER A 121 15.00 6.52 -12.66
CA SER A 121 13.69 6.88 -12.18
C SER A 121 12.75 5.67 -12.10
N PHE A 122 12.82 4.88 -11.03
CA PHE A 122 11.87 3.81 -10.77
C PHE A 122 10.53 4.40 -10.31
N PRO A 123 9.39 3.91 -10.81
CA PRO A 123 8.11 4.19 -10.15
C PRO A 123 8.18 3.64 -8.73
N ALA A 124 7.48 4.29 -7.78
CA ALA A 124 7.52 3.88 -6.39
C ALA A 124 6.17 3.41 -5.87
N ILE A 125 6.23 2.54 -4.86
CA ILE A 125 5.03 2.04 -4.19
C ILE A 125 5.20 2.01 -2.67
N VAL A 126 4.18 2.52 -1.98
CA VAL A 126 4.04 2.48 -0.52
C VAL A 126 3.14 1.30 -0.16
N LEU A 127 3.61 0.43 0.74
CA LEU A 127 3.00 -0.85 1.08
C LEU A 127 2.49 -0.85 2.51
N VAL A 128 1.17 -0.84 2.68
CA VAL A 128 0.50 -0.63 3.96
C VAL A 128 -0.05 -1.95 4.50
N HIS A 129 0.51 -2.46 5.60
CA HIS A 129 0.08 -3.74 6.18
C HIS A 129 -1.25 -3.66 6.90
N GLY A 130 -1.92 -4.81 7.05
CA GLY A 130 -3.19 -4.96 7.76
C GLY A 130 -3.05 -5.04 9.28
N GLY A 131 -4.18 -5.22 9.97
CA GLY A 131 -4.23 -5.39 11.42
C GLY A 131 -3.47 -6.62 11.89
N GLY A 132 -2.68 -6.48 12.98
CA GLY A 132 -1.79 -7.54 13.48
C GLY A 132 -0.60 -7.85 12.56
N GLY A 133 -0.43 -7.09 11.48
CA GLY A 133 0.71 -7.16 10.58
C GLY A 133 1.97 -6.48 11.12
N THR A 134 2.92 -6.29 10.23
CA THR A 134 4.19 -5.62 10.47
C THR A 134 4.74 -5.14 9.13
N ALA A 135 5.86 -4.46 9.10
CA ALA A 135 6.63 -4.28 7.89
C ALA A 135 7.05 -5.64 7.30
N PHE A 136 6.72 -5.91 6.04
CA PHE A 136 7.03 -7.19 5.37
C PHE A 136 8.17 -7.00 4.35
N PRO A 137 9.38 -7.53 4.59
CA PRO A 137 10.48 -7.45 3.62
C PRO A 137 10.14 -8.19 2.31
N GLN A 138 9.31 -9.24 2.39
CA GLN A 138 8.86 -9.99 1.21
C GLN A 138 8.02 -9.14 0.26
N TRP A 139 7.21 -8.19 0.78
CA TRP A 139 6.43 -7.29 -0.06
C TRP A 139 7.33 -6.27 -0.77
N ALA A 140 8.27 -5.66 -0.04
CA ALA A 140 9.23 -4.75 -0.65
C ALA A 140 10.01 -5.45 -1.76
N ARG A 141 10.48 -6.69 -1.51
CA ARG A 141 11.16 -7.52 -2.49
C ARG A 141 10.28 -7.80 -3.72
N LEU A 142 9.04 -8.26 -3.48
CA LEU A 142 8.10 -8.62 -4.53
C LEU A 142 7.85 -7.49 -5.53
N TRP A 143 7.69 -6.26 -5.00
CA TRP A 143 7.45 -5.09 -5.84
C TRP A 143 8.74 -4.60 -6.51
N ALA A 144 9.89 -4.73 -5.86
CA ALA A 144 11.17 -4.42 -6.46
C ALA A 144 11.49 -5.37 -7.64
N GLU A 145 11.18 -6.66 -7.52
CA GLU A 145 11.28 -7.64 -8.61
C GLU A 145 10.34 -7.31 -9.80
N ARG A 146 9.28 -6.52 -9.57
CA ARG A 146 8.35 -6.03 -10.58
C ARG A 146 8.71 -4.66 -11.17
N GLY A 147 9.84 -4.09 -10.79
CA GLY A 147 10.34 -2.84 -11.36
C GLY A 147 10.04 -1.57 -10.54
N TYR A 148 9.57 -1.70 -9.31
CA TYR A 148 9.23 -0.57 -8.43
C TYR A 148 10.30 -0.35 -7.36
N ALA A 149 10.54 0.89 -6.97
CA ALA A 149 11.09 1.19 -5.66
C ALA A 149 9.95 1.00 -4.64
N ALA A 150 10.17 0.19 -3.60
CA ALA A 150 9.11 -0.19 -2.68
C ALA A 150 9.50 0.10 -1.23
N ILE A 151 8.59 0.70 -0.46
CA ILE A 151 8.75 0.92 0.97
C ILE A 151 7.58 0.24 1.72
N ALA A 152 7.91 -0.56 2.74
CA ALA A 152 6.95 -1.26 3.60
C ALA A 152 7.23 -0.87 5.06
N MET A 153 6.41 -0.01 5.64
CA MET A 153 6.60 0.49 7.00
C MET A 153 5.80 -0.31 8.02
N ASP A 154 6.25 -0.27 9.28
CA ASP A 154 5.49 -0.75 10.43
C ASP A 154 4.52 0.32 10.94
N LEU A 155 3.33 -0.10 11.31
CA LEU A 155 2.26 0.78 11.83
C LEU A 155 1.88 0.43 13.28
N ALA A 156 2.67 -0.40 13.94
CA ALA A 156 2.42 -0.87 15.30
C ALA A 156 3.47 -0.37 16.31
N GLY A 157 4.36 0.54 15.89
CA GLY A 157 5.47 1.02 16.71
C GLY A 157 6.51 -0.07 16.99
N CYS A 158 6.65 -1.02 16.09
CA CYS A 158 7.58 -2.14 16.19
C CYS A 158 8.70 -2.03 15.17
N GLY A 159 9.84 -2.65 15.49
CA GLY A 159 10.95 -2.89 14.59
C GLY A 159 10.88 -4.28 13.94
N PRO A 160 12.05 -4.82 13.53
CA PRO A 160 12.14 -6.17 12.99
C PRO A 160 11.53 -7.20 13.93
N ASN A 161 10.95 -8.26 13.36
CA ASN A 161 10.37 -9.39 14.12
C ASN A 161 9.27 -8.98 15.13
N LYS A 162 8.56 -7.88 14.88
CA LYS A 162 7.49 -7.34 15.74
C LYS A 162 7.99 -6.94 17.15
N GLN A 163 9.25 -6.70 17.31
CA GLN A 163 9.79 -6.22 18.58
C GLN A 163 9.40 -4.75 18.79
N ARG A 164 8.76 -4.46 19.93
CA ARG A 164 8.39 -3.09 20.28
C ARG A 164 9.60 -2.19 20.36
N LEU A 165 9.56 -1.05 19.66
CA LEU A 165 10.58 -0.02 19.75
C LEU A 165 10.38 0.80 21.03
N PRO A 166 11.46 1.20 21.74
CA PRO A 166 11.37 2.06 22.91
C PRO A 166 10.81 3.46 22.57
N ASP A 167 10.98 3.90 21.32
CA ASP A 167 10.52 5.16 20.75
C ASP A 167 9.51 4.93 19.60
N GLY A 168 8.83 3.80 19.57
CA GLY A 168 7.76 3.53 18.62
C GLY A 168 6.48 4.27 18.97
N GLY A 169 5.72 4.67 17.96
CA GLY A 169 4.38 5.25 18.10
C GLY A 169 3.37 4.27 18.74
N PRO A 170 2.08 4.57 18.81
CA PRO A 170 1.08 3.70 19.44
C PRO A 170 1.01 2.31 18.80
N GLY A 171 0.67 1.30 19.60
CA GLY A 171 0.52 -0.07 19.10
C GLY A 171 -0.77 -0.28 18.29
N GLN A 172 -0.77 -1.28 17.41
CA GLN A 172 -1.92 -1.65 16.59
C GLN A 172 -2.77 -2.78 17.23
N GLY A 173 -2.75 -2.95 18.53
CA GLY A 173 -3.60 -3.92 19.21
C GLY A 173 -5.09 -3.65 18.94
N HIS A 174 -5.94 -4.69 19.06
CA HIS A 174 -7.38 -4.51 18.86
C HIS A 174 -7.93 -3.41 19.77
N ASP A 175 -7.58 -3.47 21.05
CA ASP A 175 -8.03 -2.50 22.04
C ASP A 175 -7.43 -1.11 21.78
N MET A 176 -6.16 -1.03 21.41
CA MET A 176 -5.48 0.25 21.16
C MET A 176 -6.04 1.04 19.98
N LYS A 177 -6.64 0.40 19.00
CA LYS A 177 -7.28 1.09 17.87
C LYS A 177 -8.54 1.87 18.26
N PHE A 178 -9.20 1.46 19.32
CA PHE A 178 -10.48 2.00 19.76
C PHE A 178 -10.48 2.52 21.21
N ALA A 179 -9.64 1.95 22.09
CA ALA A 179 -9.61 2.33 23.50
C ALA A 179 -9.12 3.77 23.73
N THR A 180 -8.48 4.37 22.75
CA THR A 180 -7.96 5.75 22.82
C THR A 180 -8.88 6.79 22.22
N ILE A 181 -10.13 6.43 21.87
CA ILE A 181 -11.08 7.33 21.18
C ILE A 181 -11.43 8.57 22.02
N GLU A 182 -11.36 8.49 23.34
CA GLU A 182 -11.59 9.59 24.25
C GLU A 182 -10.35 10.48 24.48
N GLN A 183 -9.19 10.07 23.95
CA GLN A 183 -7.96 10.84 24.04
C GLN A 183 -7.90 11.89 22.91
N SER A 184 -6.93 12.79 23.00
CA SER A 184 -6.61 13.69 21.89
C SER A 184 -6.41 12.91 20.61
N GLU A 185 -6.90 13.42 19.48
CA GLU A 185 -6.74 12.81 18.15
C GLU A 185 -5.28 12.48 17.85
N THR A 186 -4.36 13.35 18.27
CA THR A 186 -2.91 13.19 18.10
C THR A 186 -2.29 12.04 18.93
N GLU A 187 -3.01 11.48 19.88
CA GLU A 187 -2.59 10.32 20.67
C GLU A 187 -3.23 9.00 20.17
N GLN A 188 -4.10 9.07 19.17
CA GLN A 188 -4.79 7.91 18.63
C GLN A 188 -3.92 7.16 17.61
N TRP A 189 -4.04 5.83 17.59
CA TRP A 189 -3.32 5.01 16.62
C TRP A 189 -3.61 5.39 15.16
N SER A 190 -4.85 5.69 14.82
CA SER A 190 -5.26 6.07 13.47
C SER A 190 -4.55 7.33 12.96
N TYR A 191 -4.37 8.33 13.84
CA TYR A 191 -3.61 9.53 13.54
C TYR A 191 -2.17 9.18 13.15
N HIS A 192 -1.49 8.43 14.00
CA HIS A 192 -0.10 8.03 13.76
C HIS A 192 0.04 7.13 12.53
N ALA A 193 -0.89 6.18 12.32
CA ALA A 193 -0.84 5.29 11.17
C ALA A 193 -0.91 6.07 9.85
N VAL A 194 -1.82 7.04 9.73
CA VAL A 194 -1.94 7.91 8.55
C VAL A 194 -0.69 8.77 8.38
N ALA A 195 -0.22 9.43 9.44
CA ALA A 195 0.99 10.25 9.41
C ALA A 195 2.21 9.44 8.98
N ASN A 196 2.39 8.22 9.53
CA ASN A 196 3.49 7.33 9.18
C ASN A 196 3.50 6.94 7.70
N VAL A 197 2.33 6.71 7.10
CA VAL A 197 2.21 6.39 5.67
C VAL A 197 2.55 7.60 4.80
N ILE A 198 2.08 8.80 5.14
CA ILE A 198 2.39 10.04 4.40
C ILE A 198 3.89 10.37 4.52
N ARG A 199 4.50 10.20 5.70
CA ARG A 199 5.94 10.37 5.93
C ARG A 199 6.75 9.35 5.12
N ALA A 200 6.32 8.08 5.04
CA ALA A 200 6.97 7.08 4.19
C ALA A 200 6.90 7.46 2.70
N HIS A 201 5.78 8.01 2.26
CA HIS A 201 5.63 8.52 0.90
C HIS A 201 6.58 9.70 0.63
N SER A 202 6.66 10.64 1.55
CA SER A 202 7.57 11.79 1.45
C SER A 202 9.03 11.34 1.43
N LEU A 203 9.37 10.32 2.23
CA LEU A 203 10.71 9.75 2.26
C LEU A 203 11.08 9.05 0.95
N ILE A 204 10.24 8.13 0.45
CA ILE A 204 10.58 7.39 -0.77
C ILE A 204 10.68 8.33 -1.99
N ARG A 205 9.87 9.38 -2.04
CA ARG A 205 9.95 10.42 -3.09
C ARG A 205 11.27 11.20 -3.07
N SER A 206 11.98 11.23 -1.96
CA SER A 206 13.26 11.95 -1.82
C SER A 206 14.47 11.16 -2.32
N PHE A 207 14.32 9.87 -2.58
CA PHE A 207 15.43 9.04 -3.02
C PHE A 207 15.78 9.29 -4.50
N PRO A 208 17.08 9.44 -4.84
CA PRO A 208 17.50 9.87 -6.18
C PRO A 208 17.18 8.86 -7.27
N GLU A 209 16.99 7.59 -6.93
CA GLU A 209 16.61 6.53 -7.85
C GLU A 209 15.09 6.42 -8.08
N VAL A 210 14.29 7.28 -7.43
CA VAL A 210 12.82 7.24 -7.49
C VAL A 210 12.30 8.35 -8.40
N ASP A 211 11.37 7.99 -9.28
CA ASP A 211 10.54 8.98 -9.98
C ASP A 211 9.42 9.45 -9.05
N SER A 212 9.60 10.62 -8.48
CA SER A 212 8.67 11.21 -7.52
C SER A 212 7.27 11.48 -8.10
N GLU A 213 7.14 11.57 -9.43
CA GLU A 213 5.85 11.81 -10.08
C GLU A 213 5.10 10.51 -10.44
N ARG A 214 5.74 9.35 -10.26
CA ARG A 214 5.13 8.02 -10.50
C ARG A 214 5.07 7.19 -9.24
N THR A 215 4.24 7.61 -8.30
CA THR A 215 4.11 6.93 -7.00
C THR A 215 2.71 6.32 -6.83
N ALA A 216 2.65 5.18 -6.15
CA ALA A 216 1.42 4.46 -5.84
C ALA A 216 1.38 4.03 -4.38
N ILE A 217 0.17 3.74 -3.89
CA ILE A 217 -0.07 3.17 -2.56
C ILE A 217 -0.97 1.94 -2.68
N THR A 218 -0.66 0.90 -1.93
CA THR A 218 -1.54 -0.26 -1.76
C THR A 218 -1.47 -0.78 -0.33
N GLY A 219 -2.56 -1.37 0.12
CA GLY A 219 -2.63 -1.96 1.45
C GLY A 219 -3.78 -2.94 1.56
N ILE A 220 -3.68 -3.86 2.53
CA ILE A 220 -4.61 -4.96 2.71
C ILE A 220 -5.36 -4.83 4.05
N SER A 221 -6.68 -5.10 4.09
CA SER A 221 -7.50 -5.06 5.30
C SER A 221 -7.44 -3.66 5.96
N TRP A 222 -6.97 -3.54 7.19
CA TRP A 222 -6.70 -2.24 7.81
C TRP A 222 -5.77 -1.37 6.96
N GLY A 223 -4.81 -1.97 6.26
CA GLY A 223 -3.97 -1.25 5.29
C GLY A 223 -4.76 -0.76 4.08
N GLY A 224 -5.79 -1.50 3.63
CA GLY A 224 -6.73 -1.05 2.60
C GLY A 224 -7.54 0.15 3.06
N TYR A 225 -8.05 0.12 4.28
CA TYR A 225 -8.74 1.25 4.92
C TYR A 225 -7.84 2.50 5.01
N LEU A 226 -6.61 2.34 5.50
CA LEU A 226 -5.63 3.44 5.56
C LEU A 226 -5.25 3.95 4.15
N THR A 227 -5.17 3.06 3.16
CA THR A 227 -4.93 3.44 1.76
C THR A 227 -5.99 4.41 1.25
N CYS A 228 -7.28 4.18 1.55
CA CYS A 228 -8.35 5.09 1.17
C CYS A 228 -8.22 6.45 1.85
N ILE A 229 -7.93 6.49 3.15
CA ILE A 229 -7.75 7.75 3.90
C ILE A 229 -6.58 8.54 3.33
N VAL A 230 -5.42 7.88 3.22
CA VAL A 230 -4.19 8.54 2.75
C VAL A 230 -4.32 9.03 1.32
N ALA A 231 -4.93 8.25 0.42
CA ALA A 231 -5.18 8.68 -0.95
C ALA A 231 -6.13 9.88 -1.05
N GLY A 232 -7.02 10.05 -0.08
CA GLY A 232 -7.87 11.23 0.04
C GLY A 232 -7.15 12.48 0.57
N LEU A 233 -6.06 12.30 1.33
CA LEU A 233 -5.30 13.38 1.95
C LEU A 233 -4.06 13.77 1.14
N ASP A 234 -3.36 12.81 0.56
CA ASP A 234 -2.10 13.00 -0.16
C ASP A 234 -2.30 12.88 -1.68
N ASN A 235 -2.47 14.00 -2.33
CA ASN A 235 -2.74 14.10 -3.78
C ASN A 235 -1.51 13.85 -4.67
N ARG A 236 -0.36 13.52 -4.09
CA ARG A 236 0.88 13.21 -4.82
C ARG A 236 0.92 11.78 -5.36
N PHE A 237 0.03 10.89 -4.89
CA PHE A 237 -0.11 9.55 -5.46
C PHE A 237 -0.81 9.58 -6.81
N GLN A 238 -0.27 8.83 -7.77
CA GLN A 238 -0.88 8.63 -9.10
C GLN A 238 -1.85 7.45 -9.12
N ALA A 239 -1.70 6.50 -8.20
CA ALA A 239 -2.57 5.35 -8.07
C ALA A 239 -2.73 4.93 -6.61
N ALA A 240 -3.94 4.51 -6.25
CA ALA A 240 -4.26 3.93 -4.95
C ALA A 240 -5.06 2.64 -5.16
N VAL A 241 -4.59 1.54 -4.58
CA VAL A 241 -5.21 0.22 -4.73
C VAL A 241 -5.49 -0.37 -3.35
N PRO A 242 -6.64 -0.05 -2.73
CA PRO A 242 -7.04 -0.70 -1.49
C PRO A 242 -7.46 -2.14 -1.76
N VAL A 243 -6.93 -3.08 -0.95
CA VAL A 243 -7.27 -4.50 -1.04
C VAL A 243 -8.13 -4.85 0.16
N TYR A 244 -9.43 -4.98 -0.02
CA TYR A 244 -10.50 -5.07 0.99
C TYR A 244 -10.22 -4.22 2.25
N GLY A 245 -11.14 -4.12 3.19
CA GLY A 245 -10.97 -3.26 4.38
C GLY A 245 -11.83 -2.01 4.36
N CYS A 246 -12.38 -1.64 3.22
CA CYS A 246 -13.52 -0.74 3.10
C CYS A 246 -14.66 -1.56 2.51
N GLY A 247 -15.65 -1.86 3.34
CA GLY A 247 -16.87 -2.52 2.90
C GLY A 247 -17.93 -1.49 2.45
N PHE A 248 -18.85 -1.93 1.63
CA PHE A 248 -20.10 -1.24 1.31
C PHE A 248 -21.25 -2.01 1.91
#